data_5c35d6530f491d19c05b3d8c08fc3147
#
_entry.id   5c35d6530f491d19c05b3d8c08fc3147
#
_cell.length_a   1.000
_cell.length_b   1.000
_cell.length_c   1.000
_cell.angle_alpha   90.00
_cell.angle_beta   90.00
_cell.angle_gamma   90.00
#
_symmetry.space_group_name_H-M   'P 1'
#
loop_
_entity.id
_entity.type
_entity.pdbx_description
1 polymer ?
#
loop_
_entity_poly.entity_id
_entity_poly.type
_entity_poly.pdbx_seq_one_letter_code
_entity_poly.pdbx_strand_id
1 'polypeptide(L)'
;MGISRLALGLVAACVLAGCDLLIGQERGGRRNVTNEELDAFIAGVKDNMVFVEGGEFLMGDYGAQYGPERLPYDLDKDSKPLHRVRLSSYSMSKFKITNREYSLYSRLNESSVLKYTAEDDEYELVSVPPSNPAPIDWYEAEKYCSWLADVSQLPFALPTEAQWEYAARSRGRFFMVATDDGSYKVTDDEVTAEWRDGPKGINISTSWDRKAFAEEMGWKTGIHTPLPVDRFPPNPLGLYGMSDNGLEWVKDWYDPDYYKNSPIQDPQGPSKPVYKGPESNDNYAKVLRGISYANPLWGGGINVQRSFRSPDGYISGFRPGTVLLAIVGKTARCVVNSAKPLH
;
A
#
# COMPACT_ATOMS: atom_id res chain seq x y z
N MET A 1 -68.82 -61.81 10.97
CA MET A 1 -68.71 -62.19 9.57
C MET A 1 -67.66 -61.32 8.94
N GLY A 2 -66.52 -61.78 8.71
CA GLY A 2 -65.93 -62.78 7.87
C GLY A 2 -64.88 -62.07 7.07
N ILE A 3 -63.79 -62.52 7.17
CA ILE A 3 -62.79 -63.17 6.34
C ILE A 3 -61.64 -62.32 5.92
N SER A 4 -60.59 -62.58 6.54
CA SER A 4 -59.18 -62.78 6.12
C SER A 4 -58.93 -62.75 4.60
N ARG A 5 -57.82 -62.09 4.18
CA ARG A 5 -56.80 -62.75 3.31
C ARG A 5 -55.47 -61.94 3.35
N LEU A 6 -54.45 -62.71 3.69
CA LEU A 6 -53.05 -62.42 3.45
C LEU A 6 -52.78 -62.20 1.94
N ALA A 7 -51.86 -61.31 1.62
CA ALA A 7 -51.04 -61.44 0.45
C ALA A 7 -49.62 -61.02 0.77
N LEU A 8 -48.70 -61.95 0.70
CA LEU A 8 -47.25 -61.75 0.61
C LEU A 8 -46.90 -60.96 -0.62
N GLY A 9 -45.85 -60.16 -0.53
CA GLY A 9 -45.23 -59.74 -1.76
C GLY A 9 -44.18 -58.67 -1.63
N LEU A 10 -42.94 -59.10 -1.70
CA LEU A 10 -41.71 -58.46 -2.15
C LEU A 10 -41.22 -57.26 -1.34
N VAL A 11 -40.19 -57.55 -0.58
CA VAL A 11 -39.14 -56.60 -0.17
C VAL A 11 -38.33 -56.19 -1.40
N ALA A 12 -38.54 -55.02 -1.91
CA ALA A 12 -37.62 -54.36 -2.84
C ALA A 12 -36.66 -53.51 -2.01
N ALA A 13 -35.44 -54.01 -1.83
CA ALA A 13 -34.35 -53.23 -1.27
C ALA A 13 -33.95 -52.14 -2.28
N CYS A 14 -34.51 -50.96 -2.12
CA CYS A 14 -33.96 -49.73 -2.72
C CYS A 14 -32.74 -49.35 -1.91
N VAL A 15 -31.57 -49.68 -2.43
CA VAL A 15 -30.32 -49.05 -2.02
C VAL A 15 -30.41 -47.59 -2.43
N LEU A 16 -30.83 -46.74 -1.52
CA LEU A 16 -30.66 -45.31 -1.62
C LEU A 16 -29.17 -45.03 -1.49
N ALA A 17 -28.50 -44.93 -2.64
CA ALA A 17 -27.23 -44.24 -2.73
C ALA A 17 -27.51 -42.77 -2.31
N GLY A 18 -27.23 -42.49 -1.06
CA GLY A 18 -27.21 -41.12 -0.56
C GLY A 18 -26.18 -40.32 -1.35
N CYS A 19 -26.67 -39.45 -2.23
CA CYS A 19 -25.89 -38.32 -2.65
C CYS A 19 -25.75 -37.39 -1.43
N ASP A 20 -24.82 -37.71 -0.56
CA ASP A 20 -24.23 -36.70 0.30
C ASP A 20 -23.55 -35.67 -0.62
N LEU A 21 -24.30 -34.64 -0.98
CA LEU A 21 -23.70 -33.35 -1.37
C LEU A 21 -22.94 -32.91 -0.12
N LEU A 22 -21.72 -33.36 -0.02
CA LEU A 22 -20.70 -32.74 0.82
C LEU A 22 -20.52 -31.33 0.30
N ILE A 23 -21.31 -30.41 0.85
CA ILE A 23 -20.89 -29.02 0.98
C ILE A 23 -19.67 -29.10 1.89
N GLY A 24 -18.54 -29.38 1.28
CA GLY A 24 -17.24 -29.25 1.90
C GLY A 24 -17.08 -27.77 2.20
N GLN A 25 -17.42 -27.34 3.40
CA GLN A 25 -16.68 -26.26 4.03
C GLN A 25 -15.21 -26.72 3.96
N GLU A 26 -14.50 -26.23 2.96
CA GLU A 26 -13.06 -26.19 3.01
C GLU A 26 -12.70 -25.32 4.22
N ARG A 27 -12.59 -25.94 5.38
CA ARG A 27 -11.72 -25.45 6.44
C ARG A 27 -10.38 -25.32 5.74
N GLY A 28 -9.94 -24.06 5.48
CA GLY A 28 -8.72 -23.75 4.79
C GLY A 28 -7.55 -24.51 5.42
N GLY A 29 -7.31 -25.71 4.91
CA GLY A 29 -6.14 -26.49 5.26
C GLY A 29 -4.93 -25.65 4.85
N ARG A 30 -4.07 -25.31 5.80
CA ARG A 30 -2.77 -24.69 5.57
C ARG A 30 -2.07 -25.52 4.48
N ARG A 31 -2.06 -25.04 3.24
CA ARG A 31 -1.16 -25.57 2.23
C ARG A 31 0.23 -25.18 2.67
N ASN A 32 1.05 -26.16 3.01
CA ASN A 32 2.46 -25.91 3.25
C ASN A 32 3.05 -25.29 1.97
N VAL A 33 3.64 -24.12 2.10
CA VAL A 33 4.37 -23.45 1.00
C VAL A 33 5.57 -24.35 0.68
N THR A 34 5.75 -24.73 -0.57
CA THR A 34 6.90 -25.54 -1.01
C THR A 34 8.13 -24.64 -1.19
N ASN A 35 9.33 -25.24 -1.17
CA ASN A 35 10.56 -24.51 -1.48
C ASN A 35 10.50 -23.91 -2.89
N GLU A 36 9.93 -24.63 -3.85
CA GLU A 36 9.77 -24.14 -5.22
C GLU A 36 8.85 -22.90 -5.30
N GLU A 37 7.77 -22.88 -4.51
CA GLU A 37 6.86 -21.73 -4.41
C GLU A 37 7.58 -20.53 -3.79
N LEU A 38 8.41 -20.75 -2.77
CA LEU A 38 9.22 -19.71 -2.15
C LEU A 38 10.30 -19.18 -3.09
N ASP A 39 11.01 -20.06 -3.79
CA ASP A 39 12.06 -19.66 -4.74
C ASP A 39 11.47 -18.87 -5.92
N ALA A 40 10.33 -19.30 -6.45
CA ALA A 40 9.61 -18.56 -7.50
C ALA A 40 9.13 -17.19 -7.00
N PHE A 41 8.67 -17.11 -5.76
CA PHE A 41 8.28 -15.85 -5.13
C PHE A 41 9.47 -14.90 -5.00
N ILE A 42 10.60 -15.37 -4.48
CA ILE A 42 11.83 -14.57 -4.33
C ILE A 42 12.33 -14.07 -5.69
N ALA A 43 12.31 -14.94 -6.72
CA ALA A 43 12.65 -14.55 -8.09
C ALA A 43 11.74 -13.43 -8.59
N GLY A 44 10.41 -13.57 -8.44
CA GLY A 44 9.45 -12.55 -8.83
C GLY A 44 9.63 -11.23 -8.08
N VAL A 45 9.97 -11.26 -6.79
CA VAL A 45 10.29 -10.04 -6.03
C VAL A 45 11.54 -9.37 -6.60
N LYS A 46 12.61 -10.12 -6.90
CA LYS A 46 13.84 -9.58 -7.50
C LYS A 46 13.58 -8.96 -8.87
N ASP A 47 12.81 -9.60 -9.72
CA ASP A 47 12.42 -9.11 -11.06
C ASP A 47 11.60 -7.82 -10.99
N ASN A 48 10.90 -7.60 -9.89
CA ASN A 48 10.14 -6.39 -9.60
C ASN A 48 10.94 -5.32 -8.84
N MET A 49 12.26 -5.41 -8.79
CA MET A 49 13.09 -4.35 -8.23
C MET A 49 13.57 -3.40 -9.32
N VAL A 50 13.37 -2.10 -9.08
CA VAL A 50 13.85 -1.01 -9.94
C VAL A 50 15.13 -0.44 -9.36
N PHE A 51 16.21 -0.46 -10.12
CA PHE A 51 17.47 0.18 -9.72
C PHE A 51 17.34 1.71 -9.80
N VAL A 52 17.64 2.37 -8.71
CA VAL A 52 17.66 3.82 -8.58
C VAL A 52 19.11 4.25 -8.36
N GLU A 53 19.73 4.76 -9.42
CA GLU A 53 21.05 5.32 -9.32
C GLU A 53 21.07 6.51 -8.37
N GLY A 54 21.99 6.50 -7.42
CA GLY A 54 22.16 7.55 -6.43
C GLY A 54 22.53 8.90 -7.04
N GLY A 55 22.50 9.92 -6.24
CA GLY A 55 22.81 11.27 -6.68
C GLY A 55 22.43 12.32 -5.65
N GLU A 56 22.54 13.57 -6.02
CA GLU A 56 22.22 14.73 -5.19
C GLU A 56 20.91 15.37 -5.65
N PHE A 57 20.08 15.78 -4.71
CA PHE A 57 18.85 16.51 -4.98
C PHE A 57 18.51 17.49 -3.85
N LEU A 58 17.55 18.35 -4.13
CA LEU A 58 16.95 19.23 -3.13
C LEU A 58 15.68 18.55 -2.58
N MET A 59 15.74 18.09 -1.34
CA MET A 59 14.64 17.45 -0.64
C MET A 59 13.77 18.49 0.06
N GLY A 60 12.45 18.29 0.03
CA GLY A 60 11.46 19.14 0.65
C GLY A 60 10.66 20.00 -0.34
N ASP A 61 9.87 20.93 0.19
CA ASP A 61 8.99 21.76 -0.60
C ASP A 61 9.77 22.79 -1.46
N TYR A 62 9.85 22.50 -2.73
CA TYR A 62 10.53 23.34 -3.72
C TYR A 62 9.57 24.31 -4.43
N GLY A 63 8.25 24.24 -4.17
CA GLY A 63 7.24 24.98 -4.94
C GLY A 63 7.50 26.49 -5.00
N ALA A 64 7.75 27.13 -3.85
CA ALA A 64 7.99 28.57 -3.78
C ALA A 64 9.26 29.03 -4.53
N GLN A 65 10.27 28.15 -4.67
CA GLN A 65 11.54 28.51 -5.30
C GLN A 65 11.64 28.07 -6.76
N TYR A 66 11.08 26.89 -7.09
CA TYR A 66 11.25 26.25 -8.39
C TYR A 66 9.94 25.85 -9.07
N GLY A 67 8.80 25.90 -8.36
CA GLY A 67 7.49 25.65 -8.94
C GLY A 67 7.07 26.73 -9.94
N PRO A 68 6.24 26.41 -10.93
CA PRO A 68 5.78 27.36 -11.95
C PRO A 68 4.99 28.52 -11.34
N GLU A 69 4.16 28.27 -10.33
CA GLU A 69 3.33 29.27 -9.66
C GLU A 69 4.10 30.06 -8.58
N ARG A 70 5.32 29.65 -8.22
CA ARG A 70 6.12 30.23 -7.14
C ARG A 70 5.40 30.23 -5.78
N LEU A 71 4.56 29.24 -5.56
CA LEU A 71 3.83 29.00 -4.32
C LEU A 71 4.31 27.72 -3.63
N PRO A 72 4.26 27.64 -2.30
CA PRO A 72 4.55 26.39 -1.61
C PRO A 72 3.51 25.34 -2.01
N TYR A 73 3.97 24.11 -2.24
CA TYR A 73 3.10 22.96 -2.49
C TYR A 73 2.54 22.36 -1.21
N ASP A 74 3.26 22.49 -0.12
CA ASP A 74 2.86 22.04 1.19
C ASP A 74 2.64 23.25 2.12
N LEU A 75 1.45 23.35 2.72
CA LEU A 75 1.14 24.41 3.66
C LEU A 75 1.82 24.20 5.02
N ASP A 76 2.13 22.95 5.35
CA ASP A 76 2.82 22.61 6.58
C ASP A 76 4.30 23.05 6.54
N LYS A 77 4.89 23.17 7.71
CA LYS A 77 6.27 23.64 7.84
C LYS A 77 7.29 22.49 7.89
N ASP A 78 6.82 21.28 8.05
CA ASP A 78 7.66 20.10 8.30
C ASP A 78 8.38 19.59 7.05
N SER A 79 7.93 19.98 5.85
CA SER A 79 8.61 19.74 4.56
C SER A 79 9.63 20.84 4.22
N LYS A 80 9.98 21.71 5.17
CA LYS A 80 10.87 22.87 5.03
C LYS A 80 11.95 22.88 6.12
N PRO A 81 13.13 23.47 5.84
CA PRO A 81 13.55 24.11 4.59
C PRO A 81 13.85 23.12 3.47
N LEU A 82 13.80 23.59 2.24
CA LEU A 82 14.39 22.90 1.10
C LEU A 82 15.90 22.73 1.35
N HIS A 83 16.42 21.51 1.30
CA HIS A 83 17.79 21.22 1.67
C HIS A 83 18.43 20.17 0.76
N ARG A 84 19.75 20.18 0.73
CA ARG A 84 20.54 19.29 -0.11
C ARG A 84 20.65 17.91 0.54
N VAL A 85 20.38 16.87 -0.24
CA VAL A 85 20.56 15.46 0.15
C VAL A 85 21.31 14.74 -0.96
N ARG A 86 22.23 13.86 -0.57
CA ARG A 86 22.95 12.95 -1.47
C ARG A 86 22.65 11.52 -1.04
N LEU A 87 22.20 10.70 -1.98
CA LEU A 87 21.88 9.30 -1.76
C LEU A 87 22.86 8.38 -2.48
N SER A 88 23.23 7.30 -1.83
CA SER A 88 23.83 6.12 -2.46
C SER A 88 22.77 5.42 -3.33
N SER A 89 23.23 4.63 -4.31
CA SER A 89 22.32 3.84 -5.16
C SER A 89 21.61 2.75 -4.36
N TYR A 90 20.40 2.41 -4.78
CA TYR A 90 19.57 1.37 -4.19
C TYR A 90 18.62 0.78 -5.23
N SER A 91 18.02 -0.36 -4.94
CA SER A 91 16.88 -0.87 -5.69
C SER A 91 15.61 -0.75 -4.85
N MET A 92 14.48 -0.38 -5.45
CA MET A 92 13.19 -0.21 -4.79
C MET A 92 12.15 -1.11 -5.44
N SER A 93 11.26 -1.69 -4.65
CA SER A 93 10.13 -2.47 -5.18
C SER A 93 9.31 -1.62 -6.15
N LYS A 94 9.10 -2.14 -7.35
CA LYS A 94 8.33 -1.53 -8.43
C LYS A 94 6.92 -1.15 -7.98
N PHE A 95 6.31 -2.03 -7.20
CA PHE A 95 4.97 -1.90 -6.66
C PHE A 95 4.98 -1.76 -5.15
N LYS A 96 3.87 -1.30 -4.61
CA LYS A 96 3.53 -1.48 -3.20
C LYS A 96 3.41 -2.97 -2.89
N ILE A 97 3.70 -3.40 -1.66
CA ILE A 97 3.45 -4.77 -1.20
C ILE A 97 2.00 -5.13 -1.49
N THR A 98 1.80 -6.20 -2.25
CA THR A 98 0.47 -6.64 -2.67
C THR A 98 -0.16 -7.61 -1.67
N ASN A 99 -1.49 -7.76 -1.71
CA ASN A 99 -2.20 -8.79 -0.93
C ASN A 99 -1.69 -10.20 -1.23
N ARG A 100 -1.28 -10.48 -2.48
CA ARG A 100 -0.67 -11.76 -2.86
C ARG A 100 0.63 -12.01 -2.11
N GLU A 101 1.53 -11.03 -2.12
CA GLU A 101 2.84 -11.13 -1.49
C GLU A 101 2.71 -11.26 0.02
N TYR A 102 1.88 -10.40 0.63
CA TYR A 102 1.66 -10.43 2.07
C TYR A 102 0.94 -11.70 2.54
N SER A 103 0.03 -12.23 1.75
CA SER A 103 -0.64 -13.51 2.04
C SER A 103 0.33 -14.69 2.05
N LEU A 104 1.31 -14.72 1.15
CA LEU A 104 2.36 -15.75 1.17
C LEU A 104 3.21 -15.64 2.44
N TYR A 105 3.67 -14.42 2.75
CA TYR A 105 4.42 -14.13 3.97
C TYR A 105 3.66 -14.58 5.22
N SER A 106 2.38 -14.23 5.34
CA SER A 106 1.54 -14.59 6.48
C SER A 106 1.38 -16.07 6.66
N ARG A 107 1.25 -16.83 5.57
CA ARG A 107 1.16 -18.31 5.60
C ARG A 107 2.45 -18.94 6.11
N LEU A 108 3.61 -18.39 5.73
CA LEU A 108 4.93 -18.91 6.13
C LEU A 108 5.29 -18.57 7.58
N ASN A 109 4.86 -17.41 8.06
CA ASN A 109 5.29 -16.89 9.36
C ASN A 109 4.22 -17.02 10.46
N GLU A 110 3.13 -17.76 10.21
CA GLU A 110 1.99 -17.88 11.13
C GLU A 110 1.47 -16.52 11.63
N SER A 111 1.76 -15.47 10.85
CA SER A 111 1.27 -14.14 11.15
C SER A 111 -0.22 -14.10 10.84
N SER A 112 -1.01 -13.63 11.78
CA SER A 112 -2.42 -13.36 11.48
C SER A 112 -2.47 -12.32 10.37
N VAL A 113 -3.14 -12.65 9.28
CA VAL A 113 -3.26 -11.77 8.12
C VAL A 113 -3.84 -10.42 8.50
N LEU A 114 -4.45 -10.27 9.64
CA LEU A 114 -4.92 -9.00 10.18
C LEU A 114 -5.53 -9.22 11.56
N LYS A 115 -5.28 -8.30 12.45
CA LYS A 115 -5.88 -8.20 13.78
C LYS A 115 -7.37 -7.79 13.75
N TYR A 116 -8.06 -7.97 12.62
CA TYR A 116 -9.43 -7.52 12.42
C TYR A 116 -10.36 -8.71 12.37
N THR A 117 -11.45 -8.62 13.09
CA THR A 117 -12.50 -9.63 13.14
C THR A 117 -13.23 -9.68 11.80
N ALA A 118 -13.58 -10.87 11.36
CA ALA A 118 -14.30 -11.16 10.12
C ALA A 118 -15.73 -10.59 10.06
N GLU A 119 -16.07 -9.63 10.90
CA GLU A 119 -17.40 -9.00 10.96
C GLU A 119 -17.49 -7.73 10.10
N ASP A 120 -16.43 -7.39 9.36
CA ASP A 120 -16.34 -6.15 8.59
C ASP A 120 -16.32 -6.49 7.09
N ASP A 121 -17.48 -6.55 6.47
CA ASP A 121 -17.67 -6.83 5.03
C ASP A 121 -16.81 -5.91 4.13
N GLU A 122 -16.58 -4.68 4.57
CA GLU A 122 -15.78 -3.68 3.85
C GLU A 122 -14.29 -4.07 3.84
N TYR A 123 -13.82 -4.68 4.91
CA TYR A 123 -12.45 -5.13 5.04
C TYR A 123 -12.14 -6.36 4.15
N GLU A 124 -13.02 -7.34 4.08
CA GLU A 124 -12.86 -8.48 3.18
C GLU A 124 -12.68 -8.02 1.73
N LEU A 125 -13.45 -7.02 1.30
CA LEU A 125 -13.37 -6.48 -0.05
C LEU A 125 -12.04 -5.79 -0.35
N VAL A 126 -11.42 -5.15 0.63
CA VAL A 126 -10.13 -4.46 0.47
C VAL A 126 -8.95 -5.44 0.46
N SER A 127 -9.04 -6.54 1.19
CA SER A 127 -7.95 -7.51 1.34
C SER A 127 -7.92 -8.61 0.28
N VAL A 128 -9.06 -8.94 -0.32
CA VAL A 128 -9.23 -10.08 -1.23
C VAL A 128 -8.53 -9.95 -2.59
N PRO A 129 -8.52 -8.81 -3.31
CA PRO A 129 -7.86 -8.74 -4.61
C PRO A 129 -6.34 -8.89 -4.48
N PRO A 130 -5.76 -9.94 -5.08
CA PRO A 130 -4.33 -10.26 -4.90
C PRO A 130 -3.38 -9.19 -5.45
N SER A 131 -3.83 -8.40 -6.43
CA SER A 131 -3.05 -7.31 -7.06
C SER A 131 -3.21 -5.95 -6.38
N ASN A 132 -4.08 -5.84 -5.36
CA ASN A 132 -4.25 -4.59 -4.63
C ASN A 132 -3.18 -4.44 -3.53
N PRO A 133 -2.86 -3.20 -3.12
CA PRO A 133 -1.95 -2.97 -2.01
C PRO A 133 -2.44 -3.65 -0.72
N ALA A 134 -1.53 -4.30 -0.02
CA ALA A 134 -1.82 -4.87 1.30
C ALA A 134 -1.97 -3.75 2.33
N PRO A 135 -3.10 -3.71 3.06
CA PRO A 135 -3.30 -2.77 4.16
C PRO A 135 -2.53 -3.28 5.39
N ILE A 136 -1.38 -2.67 5.67
CA ILE A 136 -0.47 -3.10 6.73
C ILE A 136 -0.03 -1.93 7.59
N ASP A 137 0.22 -2.18 8.87
CA ASP A 137 0.84 -1.21 9.76
C ASP A 137 2.38 -1.15 9.57
N TRP A 138 3.03 -0.23 10.28
CA TRP A 138 4.49 -0.05 10.13
C TRP A 138 5.27 -1.29 10.61
N TYR A 139 4.82 -1.92 11.69
CA TYR A 139 5.51 -3.09 12.25
C TYR A 139 5.38 -4.30 11.33
N GLU A 140 4.22 -4.46 10.69
CA GLU A 140 3.97 -5.50 9.70
C GLU A 140 4.81 -5.28 8.44
N ALA A 141 4.89 -4.03 7.97
CA ALA A 141 5.72 -3.65 6.83
C ALA A 141 7.22 -3.89 7.09
N GLU A 142 7.69 -3.52 8.27
CA GLU A 142 9.09 -3.73 8.69
C GLU A 142 9.41 -5.22 8.79
N LYS A 143 8.54 -6.02 9.42
CA LYS A 143 8.69 -7.47 9.52
C LYS A 143 8.69 -8.15 8.16
N TYR A 144 7.84 -7.71 7.24
CA TYR A 144 7.79 -8.25 5.88
C TYR A 144 9.12 -8.00 5.14
N CYS A 145 9.63 -6.76 5.14
CA CYS A 145 10.91 -6.46 4.48
C CYS A 145 12.08 -7.19 5.15
N SER A 146 12.10 -7.30 6.48
CA SER A 146 13.11 -8.07 7.22
C SER A 146 13.05 -9.56 6.90
N TRP A 147 11.85 -10.14 6.80
CA TRP A 147 11.69 -11.52 6.36
C TRP A 147 12.20 -11.74 4.92
N LEU A 148 11.91 -10.80 4.00
CA LEU A 148 12.50 -10.86 2.66
C LEU A 148 14.03 -10.85 2.69
N ALA A 149 14.63 -10.08 3.60
CA ALA A 149 16.08 -10.07 3.75
C ALA A 149 16.60 -11.45 4.17
N ASP A 150 15.95 -12.09 5.11
CA ASP A 150 16.33 -13.41 5.61
C ASP A 150 16.21 -14.50 4.55
N VAL A 151 15.09 -14.55 3.80
CA VAL A 151 14.85 -15.61 2.82
C VAL A 151 15.60 -15.41 1.50
N SER A 152 15.87 -14.15 1.10
CA SER A 152 16.54 -13.83 -0.15
C SER A 152 18.06 -13.64 -0.01
N GLN A 153 18.56 -13.51 1.22
CA GLN A 153 19.95 -13.15 1.56
C GLN A 153 20.38 -11.80 0.95
N LEU A 154 19.43 -10.88 0.74
CA LEU A 154 19.65 -9.51 0.29
C LEU A 154 19.20 -8.54 1.38
N PRO A 155 19.83 -7.38 1.58
CA PRO A 155 19.52 -6.46 2.68
C PRO A 155 18.24 -5.66 2.42
N PHE A 156 17.11 -6.34 2.31
CA PHE A 156 15.81 -5.70 2.20
C PHE A 156 15.46 -4.94 3.48
N ALA A 157 14.90 -3.75 3.33
CA ALA A 157 14.42 -2.91 4.42
C ALA A 157 13.31 -1.97 3.92
N LEU A 158 12.64 -1.26 4.81
CA LEU A 158 11.83 -0.11 4.44
C LEU A 158 12.70 1.01 3.87
N PRO A 159 12.23 1.78 2.86
CA PRO A 159 12.95 2.94 2.37
C PRO A 159 13.08 3.99 3.47
N THR A 160 14.15 4.79 3.43
CA THR A 160 14.16 6.05 4.16
C THR A 160 13.24 7.07 3.48
N GLU A 161 12.81 8.08 4.21
CA GLU A 161 12.00 9.16 3.66
C GLU A 161 12.67 9.84 2.46
N ALA A 162 13.99 10.04 2.54
CA ALA A 162 14.76 10.61 1.47
C ALA A 162 14.84 9.71 0.22
N GLN A 163 15.01 8.40 0.39
CA GLN A 163 14.95 7.44 -0.72
C GLN A 163 13.58 7.45 -1.39
N TRP A 164 12.51 7.49 -0.59
CA TRP A 164 11.15 7.55 -1.11
C TRP A 164 10.92 8.81 -1.95
N GLU A 165 11.25 10.01 -1.44
CA GLU A 165 11.04 11.27 -2.17
C GLU A 165 11.89 11.36 -3.43
N TYR A 166 13.17 10.94 -3.35
CA TYR A 166 14.06 10.90 -4.51
C TYR A 166 13.52 10.03 -5.64
N ALA A 167 13.01 8.84 -5.29
CA ALA A 167 12.41 7.89 -6.23
C ALA A 167 11.08 8.40 -6.81
N ALA A 168 10.19 8.93 -5.97
CA ALA A 168 8.91 9.50 -6.39
C ALA A 168 9.09 10.64 -7.39
N ARG A 169 10.12 11.45 -7.18
CA ARG A 169 10.52 12.56 -8.05
C ARG A 169 11.52 12.15 -9.15
N SER A 170 11.57 10.87 -9.48
CA SER A 170 12.40 10.32 -10.56
C SER A 170 13.84 10.86 -10.54
N ARG A 171 14.54 10.56 -9.45
CA ARG A 171 15.88 11.05 -9.08
C ARG A 171 15.89 12.55 -8.75
N GLY A 172 14.90 12.99 -7.97
CA GLY A 172 14.86 14.33 -7.40
C GLY A 172 14.53 15.45 -8.37
N ARG A 173 13.90 15.15 -9.53
CA ARG A 173 13.36 16.17 -10.43
C ARG A 173 12.30 17.01 -9.70
N PHE A 174 12.01 18.19 -10.24
CA PHE A 174 10.92 19.01 -9.72
C PHE A 174 9.54 18.53 -10.22
N PHE A 175 9.24 17.28 -9.89
CA PHE A 175 7.97 16.63 -10.20
C PHE A 175 7.01 16.78 -9.03
N MET A 176 5.86 17.39 -9.28
CA MET A 176 4.84 17.60 -8.25
C MET A 176 4.22 16.27 -7.80
N VAL A 177 3.95 15.39 -8.75
CA VAL A 177 3.39 14.03 -8.53
C VAL A 177 4.26 12.98 -9.20
N ALA A 178 4.19 11.74 -8.72
CA ALA A 178 4.98 10.61 -9.22
C ALA A 178 4.27 9.92 -10.39
N THR A 179 4.01 10.67 -11.45
CA THR A 179 3.42 10.19 -12.71
C THR A 179 4.46 10.08 -13.81
N ASP A 180 4.05 9.69 -15.01
CA ASP A 180 4.90 9.53 -16.19
C ASP A 180 5.70 10.79 -16.55
N ASP A 181 5.17 11.97 -16.29
CA ASP A 181 5.82 13.25 -16.59
C ASP A 181 5.86 14.24 -15.41
N GLY A 182 5.37 13.84 -14.24
CA GLY A 182 5.37 14.66 -13.04
C GLY A 182 4.18 15.60 -12.90
N SER A 183 3.18 15.51 -13.79
CA SER A 183 1.95 16.30 -13.76
C SER A 183 0.70 15.44 -13.55
N TYR A 184 -0.38 16.07 -13.12
CA TYR A 184 -1.72 15.50 -13.15
C TYR A 184 -2.27 15.51 -14.58
N LYS A 185 -2.83 14.36 -14.99
CA LYS A 185 -3.64 14.29 -16.20
C LYS A 185 -4.94 13.58 -15.90
N VAL A 186 -6.03 14.27 -16.15
CA VAL A 186 -7.40 13.81 -15.99
C VAL A 186 -8.20 14.18 -17.24
N THR A 187 -9.36 13.54 -17.44
CA THR A 187 -10.24 13.90 -18.54
C THR A 187 -10.83 15.30 -18.31
N ASP A 188 -11.18 15.97 -19.42
CA ASP A 188 -11.84 17.28 -19.40
C ASP A 188 -13.33 17.18 -19.08
N ASP A 189 -13.83 16.03 -18.68
CA ASP A 189 -15.22 15.81 -18.32
C ASP A 189 -15.64 16.80 -17.22
N GLU A 190 -16.77 17.46 -17.42
CA GLU A 190 -17.32 18.37 -16.43
C GLU A 190 -17.39 17.66 -15.08
N VAL A 191 -16.80 18.30 -14.06
CA VAL A 191 -16.93 17.87 -12.68
C VAL A 191 -18.42 17.83 -12.37
N THR A 192 -19.00 16.64 -12.36
CA THR A 192 -20.42 16.46 -12.04
C THR A 192 -20.70 17.09 -10.66
N ALA A 193 -21.93 17.57 -10.46
CA ALA A 193 -22.33 18.32 -9.28
C ALA A 193 -22.06 17.61 -7.93
N GLU A 194 -21.76 16.32 -7.96
CA GLU A 194 -21.20 15.56 -6.85
C GLU A 194 -19.68 15.69 -6.84
N TRP A 195 -19.17 16.74 -6.21
CA TRP A 195 -17.78 17.07 -6.03
C TRP A 195 -16.88 15.89 -5.55
N ARG A 196 -17.45 14.77 -5.14
CA ARG A 196 -16.78 13.57 -4.64
C ARG A 196 -16.23 12.67 -5.75
N ASP A 197 -16.83 12.69 -6.94
CA ASP A 197 -16.47 11.76 -8.00
C ASP A 197 -15.28 12.27 -8.83
N GLY A 198 -15.23 13.57 -9.10
CA GLY A 198 -14.15 14.19 -9.90
C GLY A 198 -14.10 13.66 -11.34
N PRO A 199 -13.14 14.13 -12.13
CA PRO A 199 -12.89 13.62 -13.47
C PRO A 199 -12.19 12.26 -13.44
N LYS A 200 -12.29 11.48 -14.53
CA LYS A 200 -11.55 10.23 -14.71
C LYS A 200 -10.05 10.50 -14.82
N GLY A 201 -9.24 9.66 -14.18
CA GLY A 201 -7.78 9.73 -14.27
C GLY A 201 -7.25 9.26 -15.61
N ILE A 202 -6.15 9.88 -16.05
CA ILE A 202 -5.38 9.47 -17.23
C ILE A 202 -4.06 8.85 -16.80
N ASN A 203 -3.27 9.53 -15.96
CA ASN A 203 -1.98 9.03 -15.48
C ASN A 203 -1.89 8.85 -13.96
N ILE A 204 -2.97 9.14 -13.25
CA ILE A 204 -3.10 8.98 -11.79
C ILE A 204 -4.56 8.66 -11.46
N SER A 205 -4.81 7.90 -10.40
CA SER A 205 -6.16 7.56 -10.00
C SER A 205 -6.90 8.72 -9.35
N THR A 206 -8.20 8.78 -9.58
CA THR A 206 -9.11 9.73 -8.95
C THR A 206 -10.17 9.03 -8.10
N SER A 207 -11.03 9.77 -7.44
CA SER A 207 -12.20 9.22 -6.76
C SER A 207 -13.16 8.55 -7.74
N TRP A 208 -13.28 9.08 -8.97
CA TRP A 208 -14.08 8.48 -10.03
C TRP A 208 -13.61 7.06 -10.37
N ASP A 209 -12.30 6.87 -10.59
CA ASP A 209 -11.73 5.56 -10.96
C ASP A 209 -11.95 4.52 -9.87
N ARG A 210 -11.89 4.93 -8.62
CA ARG A 210 -12.11 4.05 -7.47
C ARG A 210 -13.56 3.62 -7.34
N LYS A 211 -14.48 4.58 -7.51
CA LYS A 211 -15.91 4.30 -7.51
C LYS A 211 -16.30 3.39 -8.67
N ALA A 212 -15.82 3.69 -9.89
CA ALA A 212 -16.07 2.86 -11.05
C ALA A 212 -15.55 1.43 -10.87
N PHE A 213 -14.35 1.27 -10.30
CA PHE A 213 -13.80 -0.05 -10.00
C PHE A 213 -14.60 -0.79 -8.91
N ALA A 214 -15.05 -0.08 -7.87
CA ALA A 214 -15.92 -0.68 -6.85
C ALA A 214 -17.24 -1.17 -7.45
N GLU A 215 -17.86 -0.40 -8.34
CA GLU A 215 -19.08 -0.77 -9.05
C GLU A 215 -18.86 -1.98 -9.98
N GLU A 216 -17.76 -2.01 -10.72
CA GLU A 216 -17.34 -3.14 -11.57
C GLU A 216 -17.22 -4.44 -10.74
N MET A 217 -16.67 -4.35 -9.54
CA MET A 217 -16.49 -5.47 -8.63
C MET A 217 -17.72 -5.81 -7.80
N GLY A 218 -18.78 -5.00 -7.86
CA GLY A 218 -19.97 -5.14 -7.03
C GLY A 218 -19.78 -4.77 -5.56
N TRP A 219 -18.78 -3.93 -5.26
CA TRP A 219 -18.44 -3.51 -3.89
C TRP A 219 -19.12 -2.20 -3.50
N LYS A 220 -19.30 -2.00 -2.18
CA LYS A 220 -19.89 -0.79 -1.60
C LYS A 220 -18.88 0.22 -1.08
N THR A 221 -17.59 -0.04 -1.26
CA THR A 221 -16.49 0.77 -0.74
C THR A 221 -16.34 2.15 -1.41
N GLY A 222 -16.91 2.32 -2.61
CA GLY A 222 -16.95 3.61 -3.32
C GLY A 222 -15.54 4.19 -3.54
N ILE A 223 -15.36 5.44 -3.17
CA ILE A 223 -14.09 6.17 -3.32
C ILE A 223 -12.94 5.63 -2.45
N HIS A 224 -13.24 4.80 -1.46
CA HIS A 224 -12.23 4.18 -0.57
C HIS A 224 -11.67 2.87 -1.12
N THR A 225 -12.04 2.50 -2.34
CA THR A 225 -11.61 1.27 -3.01
C THR A 225 -10.13 1.36 -3.43
N PRO A 226 -9.25 0.49 -2.96
CA PRO A 226 -7.91 0.37 -3.51
C PRO A 226 -7.98 -0.22 -4.92
N LEU A 227 -7.05 0.19 -5.78
CA LEU A 227 -6.93 -0.29 -7.15
C LEU A 227 -5.76 -1.28 -7.28
N PRO A 228 -5.73 -2.11 -8.35
CA PRO A 228 -4.53 -2.87 -8.68
C PRO A 228 -3.29 -1.97 -8.76
N VAL A 229 -2.15 -2.46 -8.26
CA VAL A 229 -0.92 -1.66 -8.09
C VAL A 229 -0.34 -1.12 -9.40
N ASP A 230 -0.73 -1.68 -10.53
CA ASP A 230 -0.30 -1.35 -11.90
C ASP A 230 -1.39 -0.69 -12.76
N ARG A 231 -2.47 -0.22 -12.11
CA ARG A 231 -3.64 0.34 -12.83
C ARG A 231 -3.31 1.58 -13.67
N PHE A 232 -2.38 2.41 -13.21
CA PHE A 232 -1.95 3.64 -13.88
C PHE A 232 -0.47 3.56 -14.27
N PRO A 233 -0.03 4.38 -15.24
CA PRO A 233 1.37 4.38 -15.70
C PRO A 233 2.36 4.65 -14.57
N PRO A 234 3.57 4.08 -14.65
CA PRO A 234 4.64 4.36 -13.69
C PRO A 234 5.27 5.74 -13.93
N ASN A 235 6.03 6.19 -12.94
CA ASN A 235 6.93 7.32 -13.14
C ASN A 235 8.10 6.93 -14.09
N PRO A 236 8.94 7.89 -14.54
CA PRO A 236 10.05 7.61 -15.46
C PRO A 236 11.09 6.59 -14.98
N LEU A 237 11.12 6.25 -13.69
CA LEU A 237 11.95 5.16 -13.16
C LEU A 237 11.29 3.79 -13.30
N GLY A 238 9.99 3.72 -13.60
CA GLY A 238 9.23 2.48 -13.63
C GLY A 238 8.56 2.13 -12.29
N LEU A 239 8.45 3.08 -11.36
CA LEU A 239 7.79 2.90 -10.06
C LEU A 239 6.32 3.32 -10.15
N TYR A 240 5.42 2.47 -9.66
CA TYR A 240 3.98 2.64 -9.76
C TYR A 240 3.36 3.19 -8.48
N GLY A 241 2.31 4.00 -8.63
CA GLY A 241 1.39 4.38 -7.56
C GLY A 241 2.02 5.11 -6.36
N MET A 242 3.14 5.82 -6.53
CA MET A 242 3.78 6.51 -5.39
C MET A 242 3.00 7.76 -4.94
N SER A 243 2.24 8.39 -5.83
CA SER A 243 1.41 9.55 -5.50
C SER A 243 -0.07 9.23 -5.36
N ASP A 244 -0.45 7.96 -5.36
CA ASP A 244 -1.84 7.53 -5.18
C ASP A 244 -1.92 6.12 -4.56
N ASN A 245 -3.16 5.60 -4.45
CA ASN A 245 -3.45 4.23 -4.07
C ASN A 245 -2.83 3.77 -2.74
N GLY A 246 -2.81 4.65 -1.76
CA GLY A 246 -2.36 4.38 -0.39
C GLY A 246 -1.10 5.11 0.02
N LEU A 247 -1.10 5.61 1.26
CA LEU A 247 0.08 6.14 1.94
C LEU A 247 1.11 5.02 2.14
N GLU A 248 2.39 5.35 2.03
CA GLU A 248 3.47 4.40 2.20
C GLU A 248 4.28 4.68 3.46
N TRP A 249 4.42 3.66 4.28
CA TRP A 249 5.32 3.68 5.41
C TRP A 249 6.77 3.74 4.96
N VAL A 250 7.53 4.61 5.61
CA VAL A 250 8.99 4.65 5.49
C VAL A 250 9.65 4.33 6.84
N LYS A 251 10.95 4.12 6.83
CA LYS A 251 11.72 3.72 8.02
C LYS A 251 11.72 4.78 9.11
N ASP A 252 11.68 6.05 8.73
CA ASP A 252 11.99 7.22 9.56
C ASP A 252 10.97 7.43 10.68
N TRP A 253 11.46 7.79 11.87
CA TRP A 253 10.65 8.44 12.86
C TRP A 253 10.29 9.84 12.39
N TYR A 254 9.06 10.27 12.66
CA TYR A 254 8.64 11.61 12.32
C TYR A 254 9.23 12.63 13.29
N ASP A 255 9.79 13.70 12.73
CA ASP A 255 10.21 14.91 13.42
C ASP A 255 9.88 16.10 12.50
N PRO A 256 9.02 17.05 12.94
CA PRO A 256 8.65 18.21 12.12
C PRO A 256 9.84 19.14 11.84
N ASP A 257 10.90 19.06 12.62
CA ASP A 257 12.09 19.89 12.49
C ASP A 257 13.28 19.18 11.84
N TYR A 258 13.11 17.91 11.43
CA TYR A 258 14.22 17.10 10.92
C TYR A 258 14.94 17.72 9.73
N TYR A 259 14.22 18.35 8.79
CA TYR A 259 14.80 18.94 7.59
C TYR A 259 15.76 20.11 7.89
N LYS A 260 15.62 20.77 9.04
CA LYS A 260 16.54 21.83 9.48
C LYS A 260 17.95 21.30 9.81
N ASN A 261 18.04 20.02 10.21
CA ASN A 261 19.25 19.40 10.74
C ASN A 261 19.58 18.07 10.05
N SER A 262 18.92 17.77 8.92
CA SER A 262 19.13 16.53 8.19
C SER A 262 20.59 16.43 7.70
N PRO A 263 21.29 15.29 7.89
CA PRO A 263 22.58 15.08 7.25
C PRO A 263 22.43 15.07 5.73
N ILE A 264 23.49 15.54 5.04
CA ILE A 264 23.48 15.57 3.57
C ILE A 264 23.56 14.14 3.02
N GLN A 265 24.39 13.28 3.59
CA GLN A 265 24.68 11.95 3.07
C GLN A 265 23.73 10.91 3.69
N ASP A 266 22.93 10.25 2.86
CA ASP A 266 22.07 9.11 3.18
C ASP A 266 21.26 9.27 4.49
N PRO A 267 20.44 10.33 4.64
CA PRO A 267 19.72 10.60 5.87
C PRO A 267 18.78 9.43 6.22
N GLN A 268 18.78 9.05 7.50
CA GLN A 268 18.05 7.89 8.03
C GLN A 268 16.86 8.26 8.94
N GLY A 269 16.51 9.55 8.98
CA GLY A 269 15.57 10.06 9.98
C GLY A 269 16.21 10.20 11.38
N PRO A 270 15.43 10.64 12.38
CA PRO A 270 15.88 10.69 13.76
C PRO A 270 16.28 9.30 14.26
N SER A 271 17.40 9.20 14.99
CA SER A 271 17.90 7.94 15.56
C SER A 271 17.01 7.40 16.69
N LYS A 272 16.14 8.24 17.24
CA LYS A 272 15.20 7.92 18.32
C LYS A 272 13.84 8.53 17.98
N PRO A 273 12.75 7.95 18.52
CA PRO A 273 11.43 8.57 18.40
C PRO A 273 11.41 9.89 19.19
N VAL A 274 10.94 10.97 18.56
CA VAL A 274 10.97 12.32 19.15
C VAL A 274 9.60 13.00 19.19
N TYR A 275 8.72 12.69 18.24
CA TYR A 275 7.43 13.38 18.10
C TYR A 275 6.27 12.51 18.52
N LYS A 276 5.39 13.11 19.34
CA LYS A 276 4.08 12.59 19.70
C LYS A 276 3.03 13.64 19.38
N GLY A 277 1.91 13.24 18.82
CA GLY A 277 0.84 14.17 18.46
C GLY A 277 -0.53 13.51 18.51
N PRO A 278 -1.60 14.32 18.44
CA PRO A 278 -2.97 13.82 18.51
C PRO A 278 -3.29 12.81 17.39
N GLU A 279 -2.69 12.97 16.22
CA GLU A 279 -2.87 12.05 15.10
C GLU A 279 -2.12 10.72 15.27
N SER A 280 -1.23 10.61 16.25
CA SER A 280 -0.55 9.38 16.64
C SER A 280 -1.05 8.82 17.97
N ASN A 281 -2.18 9.32 18.48
CA ASN A 281 -2.76 8.92 19.78
C ASN A 281 -1.74 9.01 20.94
N ASP A 282 -0.98 10.10 20.96
CA ASP A 282 0.12 10.34 21.91
C ASP A 282 1.25 9.28 21.91
N ASN A 283 1.25 8.38 20.92
CA ASN A 283 2.38 7.50 20.64
C ASN A 283 3.42 8.23 19.78
N TYR A 284 4.62 7.69 19.74
CA TYR A 284 5.63 8.16 18.80
C TYR A 284 5.22 7.84 17.36
N ALA A 285 5.44 8.80 16.45
CA ALA A 285 4.97 8.72 15.09
C ALA A 285 6.06 8.30 14.09
N LYS A 286 5.67 7.51 13.11
CA LYS A 286 6.43 7.19 11.90
C LYS A 286 5.98 8.04 10.73
N VAL A 287 6.90 8.29 9.80
CA VAL A 287 6.60 9.02 8.57
C VAL A 287 5.82 8.14 7.61
N LEU A 288 4.84 8.76 6.97
CA LEU A 288 4.11 8.25 5.81
C LEU A 288 4.30 9.21 4.63
N ARG A 289 4.38 8.66 3.43
CA ARG A 289 4.52 9.42 2.20
C ARG A 289 3.47 9.03 1.16
N GLY A 290 3.27 9.88 0.16
CA GLY A 290 2.21 9.71 -0.82
C GLY A 290 0.86 10.19 -0.30
N ILE A 291 -0.24 9.62 -0.83
CA ILE A 291 -1.59 9.95 -0.36
C ILE A 291 -2.47 8.70 -0.39
N SER A 292 -3.43 8.62 0.52
CA SER A 292 -4.33 7.48 0.61
C SER A 292 -5.15 7.31 -0.67
N TYR A 293 -5.80 8.38 -1.08
CA TYR A 293 -6.67 8.40 -2.24
C TYR A 293 -6.46 9.73 -2.96
N ALA A 294 -5.72 9.69 -4.06
CA ALA A 294 -5.47 10.88 -4.85
C ALA A 294 -6.79 11.49 -5.33
N ASN A 295 -6.99 12.77 -5.02
CA ASN A 295 -8.07 13.57 -5.56
C ASN A 295 -7.46 14.81 -6.23
N PRO A 296 -7.48 14.92 -7.57
CA PRO A 296 -6.91 16.05 -8.29
C PRO A 296 -7.48 17.40 -7.86
N LEU A 297 -8.74 17.44 -7.44
CA LEU A 297 -9.41 18.66 -6.97
C LEU A 297 -8.80 19.23 -5.69
N TRP A 298 -8.14 18.39 -4.90
CA TRP A 298 -7.52 18.75 -3.63
C TRP A 298 -5.99 18.76 -3.68
N GLY A 299 -5.41 18.70 -4.89
CA GLY A 299 -3.97 18.66 -5.08
C GLY A 299 -3.32 17.41 -4.47
N GLY A 300 -4.06 16.29 -4.41
CA GLY A 300 -3.57 15.05 -3.81
C GLY A 300 -2.29 14.52 -4.46
N GLY A 301 -1.54 13.72 -3.72
CA GLY A 301 -0.37 13.02 -4.23
C GLY A 301 0.90 13.83 -4.40
N ILE A 302 1.02 15.01 -3.78
CA ILE A 302 2.21 15.86 -3.89
C ILE A 302 3.41 15.16 -3.25
N ASN A 303 4.47 15.02 -4.05
CA ASN A 303 5.67 14.29 -3.67
C ASN A 303 6.42 14.83 -2.46
N VAL A 304 6.23 16.11 -2.12
CA VAL A 304 6.93 16.78 -1.01
C VAL A 304 6.15 16.75 0.30
N GLN A 305 4.85 16.44 0.26
CA GLN A 305 4.01 16.39 1.44
C GLN A 305 4.42 15.25 2.36
N ARG A 306 4.51 15.56 3.65
CA ARG A 306 4.77 14.59 4.72
C ARG A 306 3.49 14.28 5.47
N SER A 307 3.37 13.04 5.91
CA SER A 307 2.31 12.61 6.83
C SER A 307 2.93 11.77 7.94
N PHE A 308 2.21 11.60 9.04
CA PHE A 308 2.71 10.81 10.16
C PHE A 308 1.56 10.14 10.91
N ARG A 309 1.82 8.96 11.47
CA ARG A 309 0.88 8.22 12.33
C ARG A 309 1.64 7.36 13.33
N SER A 310 0.92 6.88 14.34
CA SER A 310 1.42 5.80 15.19
C SER A 310 1.80 4.57 14.36
N PRO A 311 2.90 3.86 14.70
CA PRO A 311 3.36 2.68 13.95
C PRO A 311 2.32 1.56 13.84
N ASP A 312 1.41 1.43 14.81
CA ASP A 312 0.29 0.49 14.80
C ASP A 312 -0.88 0.94 13.91
N GLY A 313 -0.72 2.06 13.22
CA GLY A 313 -1.73 2.61 12.32
C GLY A 313 -2.94 3.22 13.01
N TYR A 314 -2.99 3.25 14.34
CA TYR A 314 -4.12 3.76 15.10
C TYR A 314 -4.40 5.25 14.83
N ILE A 315 -5.68 5.62 14.72
CA ILE A 315 -6.15 7.01 14.65
C ILE A 315 -7.05 7.27 15.85
N SER A 316 -6.72 8.28 16.66
CA SER A 316 -7.55 8.67 17.81
C SER A 316 -8.89 9.26 17.35
N GLY A 317 -9.96 8.96 18.11
CA GLY A 317 -11.28 9.53 17.89
C GLY A 317 -12.23 8.71 17.03
N PHE A 318 -11.80 7.59 16.47
CA PHE A 318 -12.70 6.64 15.82
C PHE A 318 -13.21 5.58 16.81
N ARG A 319 -14.50 5.23 16.71
CA ARG A 319 -15.11 4.18 17.54
C ARG A 319 -14.47 2.81 17.20
N PRO A 320 -14.42 1.86 18.15
CA PRO A 320 -14.13 0.46 17.84
C PRO A 320 -15.03 0.01 16.68
N GLY A 321 -14.47 -0.50 15.60
CA GLY A 321 -15.18 -0.78 14.35
C GLY A 321 -14.87 0.20 13.21
N THR A 322 -14.36 1.40 13.50
CA THR A 322 -13.91 2.37 12.47
C THR A 322 -12.40 2.29 12.21
N VAL A 323 -11.71 1.37 12.86
CA VAL A 323 -10.25 1.13 12.73
C VAL A 323 -9.89 0.77 11.28
N LEU A 324 -10.83 0.22 10.54
CA LEU A 324 -10.64 -0.18 9.16
C LEU A 324 -10.21 0.97 8.25
N LEU A 325 -10.88 2.10 8.30
CA LEU A 325 -10.51 3.30 7.52
C LEU A 325 -9.12 3.83 7.89
N ALA A 326 -8.65 3.53 9.08
CA ALA A 326 -7.34 3.97 9.55
C ALA A 326 -6.18 3.21 8.89
N ILE A 327 -6.37 1.95 8.50
CA ILE A 327 -5.34 1.10 7.89
C ILE A 327 -5.54 0.96 6.38
N VAL A 328 -6.80 0.97 5.91
CA VAL A 328 -7.21 0.90 4.51
C VAL A 328 -6.51 2.00 3.72
N GLY A 329 -5.57 2.40 3.58
CA GLY A 329 -4.87 3.43 2.83
C GLY A 329 -3.40 3.51 3.20
N LYS A 330 -2.93 2.54 4.02
CA LYS A 330 -1.53 2.50 4.40
C LYS A 330 -0.92 1.17 3.99
N THR A 331 0.20 1.26 3.32
CA THR A 331 0.94 0.14 2.78
C THR A 331 2.44 0.44 2.85
N ALA A 332 3.26 -0.32 2.17
CA ALA A 332 4.70 -0.07 2.08
C ALA A 332 5.28 -0.63 0.77
N ARG A 333 6.55 -0.35 0.55
CA ARG A 333 7.43 -1.05 -0.38
C ARG A 333 8.77 -1.28 0.28
N CYS A 334 9.53 -2.25 -0.22
CA CYS A 334 10.87 -2.51 0.30
C CYS A 334 11.95 -1.93 -0.61
N VAL A 335 13.12 -1.70 -0.05
CA VAL A 335 14.35 -1.32 -0.77
C VAL A 335 15.47 -2.29 -0.45
N VAL A 336 16.44 -2.37 -1.34
CA VAL A 336 17.74 -3.02 -1.14
C VAL A 336 18.82 -1.99 -1.42
N ASN A 337 19.65 -1.67 -0.42
CA ASN A 337 20.79 -0.80 -0.62
C ASN A 337 21.86 -1.57 -1.42
N SER A 338 22.05 -1.21 -2.66
CA SER A 338 22.94 -1.89 -3.60
C SER A 338 23.57 -0.90 -4.55
N ALA A 339 24.88 -1.02 -4.76
CA ALA A 339 25.63 -0.19 -5.72
C ALA A 339 25.37 -0.59 -7.19
N LYS A 340 24.67 -1.69 -7.44
CA LYS A 340 24.40 -2.25 -8.79
C LYS A 340 22.98 -2.80 -8.85
N PRO A 341 22.40 -2.93 -10.05
CA PRO A 341 21.17 -3.68 -10.24
C PRO A 341 21.26 -5.10 -9.65
N LEU A 342 20.14 -5.66 -9.24
CA LEU A 342 20.07 -7.00 -8.64
C LEU A 342 20.08 -8.14 -9.68
N HIS A 343 20.12 -7.80 -10.99
CA HIS A 343 20.14 -8.74 -12.12
C HIS A 343 21.48 -8.71 -12.81
#